data_3ca6b58e514bd30a0148445fd502e6d1
#
_entry.id   3ca6b58e514bd30a0148445fd502e6d1
#
_cell.length_a   1.000
_cell.length_b   1.000
_cell.length_c   1.000
_cell.angle_alpha   90.00
_cell.angle_beta   90.00
_cell.angle_gamma   90.00
#
_symmetry.space_group_name_H-M   'P 1'
#
loop_
_entity.id
_entity.type
_entity.pdbx_description
1 polymer ?
#
loop_
_entity_poly.entity_id
_entity_poly.type
_entity_poly.pdbx_seq_one_letter_code
_entity_poly.pdbx_strand_id
1 'polypeptide(L)'
;IATALLPDTLTSINMKNLLYLNNLQIAGYDKISTMIVENCDVVDCKALIEKSKNVTRVRITGVDWQLDDTSLLDRIYGMKGIDRNGYNTDQSVLTGSVHVPVMREKKLAEYRAAWPDLDITYNTLVEQFTILFKNDDGTILDTQYVDKGGTPVDPITRDENPISTPKKASSQQYDYTYSGWDKNFVTAFADAVYTATYTSTVRKYTVRYISKGTVKETITADYGSTVFYSGDIPTYTAEEGA
;
A
#
# COMPACT_ATOMS: atom_id res chain seq x y z
N ILE A 1 -7.38 10.45 45.15
CA ILE A 1 -7.11 9.65 43.91
C ILE A 1 -8.44 9.06 43.51
N ALA A 2 -9.02 9.50 42.39
CA ALA A 2 -10.25 8.95 41.86
C ALA A 2 -9.91 7.84 40.86
N THR A 3 -10.42 6.62 41.11
CA THR A 3 -10.37 5.49 40.19
C THR A 3 -11.76 5.30 39.60
N ALA A 4 -11.88 5.32 38.28
CA ALA A 4 -13.12 5.01 37.60
C ALA A 4 -13.01 3.64 36.94
N LEU A 5 -13.91 2.71 37.29
CA LEU A 5 -14.08 1.43 36.60
C LEU A 5 -15.27 1.57 35.63
N LEU A 6 -15.01 1.48 34.34
CA LEU A 6 -16.04 1.54 33.32
C LEU A 6 -16.48 0.14 32.88
N PRO A 7 -17.77 -0.02 32.49
CA PRO A 7 -18.33 -1.32 32.15
C PRO A 7 -17.71 -1.93 30.89
N ASP A 8 -17.84 -3.23 30.75
CA ASP A 8 -17.34 -4.02 29.60
C ASP A 8 -18.21 -3.88 28.33
N THR A 9 -19.33 -3.13 28.41
CA THR A 9 -20.22 -2.84 27.27
C THR A 9 -19.89 -1.53 26.55
N LEU A 10 -18.84 -0.80 27.01
CA LEU A 10 -18.50 0.51 26.47
C LEU A 10 -17.92 0.37 25.05
N THR A 11 -18.49 1.10 24.09
CA THR A 11 -18.05 1.13 22.69
C THR A 11 -17.39 2.45 22.29
N SER A 12 -17.54 3.49 23.12
CA SER A 12 -16.93 4.80 22.88
C SER A 12 -16.49 5.46 24.19
N ILE A 13 -15.42 6.23 24.09
CA ILE A 13 -14.91 7.07 25.18
C ILE A 13 -15.00 8.53 24.71
N ASN A 14 -15.56 9.39 25.57
CA ASN A 14 -15.57 10.83 25.35
C ASN A 14 -15.25 11.53 26.69
N MET A 15 -14.03 12.01 26.82
CA MET A 15 -13.51 12.67 28.01
C MET A 15 -12.93 14.02 27.64
N LYS A 16 -13.36 15.07 28.35
CA LYS A 16 -12.90 16.45 28.11
C LYS A 16 -12.61 17.16 29.41
N ASN A 17 -11.45 17.85 29.46
CA ASN A 17 -11.06 18.72 30.58
C ASN A 17 -11.06 18.02 31.94
N LEU A 18 -10.63 16.76 31.98
CA LEU A 18 -10.52 15.98 33.23
C LEU A 18 -9.14 16.18 33.84
N LEU A 19 -9.04 16.97 34.89
CA LEU A 19 -7.76 17.33 35.52
C LEU A 19 -7.31 16.43 36.67
N TYR A 20 -8.16 15.51 37.16
CA TYR A 20 -7.91 14.74 38.38
C TYR A 20 -8.20 13.25 38.30
N LEU A 21 -8.32 12.67 37.10
CA LEU A 21 -8.58 11.24 36.94
C LEU A 21 -7.24 10.48 36.84
N ASN A 22 -6.73 9.97 37.97
CA ASN A 22 -5.41 9.36 38.05
C ASN A 22 -5.35 7.91 37.55
N ASN A 23 -6.46 7.23 37.43
CA ASN A 23 -6.49 5.85 36.95
C ASN A 23 -7.85 5.53 36.32
N LEU A 24 -7.85 5.29 35.03
CA LEU A 24 -9.02 4.83 34.29
C LEU A 24 -8.87 3.34 33.98
N GLN A 25 -9.79 2.53 34.51
CA GLN A 25 -9.86 1.11 34.21
C GLN A 25 -11.13 0.80 33.42
N ILE A 26 -10.98 0.05 32.33
CA ILE A 26 -12.06 -0.37 31.46
C ILE A 26 -12.06 -1.88 31.39
N ALA A 27 -13.20 -2.51 31.67
CA ALA A 27 -13.30 -3.97 31.64
C ALA A 27 -13.26 -4.57 30.23
N GLY A 28 -13.69 -3.79 29.22
CA GLY A 28 -13.81 -4.24 27.83
C GLY A 28 -13.10 -3.32 26.83
N TYR A 29 -11.78 -3.21 26.87
CA TYR A 29 -10.99 -2.38 25.95
C TYR A 29 -11.17 -2.77 24.47
N ASP A 30 -11.40 -4.03 24.20
CA ASP A 30 -11.58 -4.61 22.88
C ASP A 30 -12.88 -4.17 22.17
N LYS A 31 -13.86 -3.64 22.92
CA LYS A 31 -15.12 -3.17 22.36
C LYS A 31 -15.11 -1.69 21.96
N ILE A 32 -14.08 -0.95 22.37
CA ILE A 32 -13.98 0.48 22.09
C ILE A 32 -13.57 0.70 20.64
N SER A 33 -14.40 1.39 19.87
CA SER A 33 -14.16 1.74 18.47
C SER A 33 -13.89 3.23 18.25
N THR A 34 -14.31 4.07 19.20
CA THR A 34 -14.24 5.53 19.10
C THR A 34 -13.69 6.14 20.38
N MET A 35 -12.75 7.06 20.24
CA MET A 35 -12.11 7.71 21.38
C MET A 35 -11.97 9.22 21.15
N ILE A 36 -12.57 10.00 22.04
CA ILE A 36 -12.40 11.45 22.14
C ILE A 36 -11.79 11.73 23.51
N VAL A 37 -10.57 12.25 23.53
CA VAL A 37 -9.89 12.67 24.76
C VAL A 37 -9.29 14.04 24.51
N GLU A 38 -9.78 15.04 25.23
CA GLU A 38 -9.40 16.44 25.02
C GLU A 38 -8.96 17.07 26.34
N ASN A 39 -7.74 17.60 26.36
CA ASN A 39 -7.17 18.35 27.50
C ASN A 39 -7.34 17.60 28.83
N CYS A 40 -6.94 16.33 28.88
CA CYS A 40 -7.01 15.49 30.08
C CYS A 40 -5.60 15.25 30.61
N ASP A 41 -5.16 16.02 31.60
CA ASP A 41 -3.80 15.99 32.16
C ASP A 41 -3.45 14.67 32.87
N VAL A 42 -4.44 13.87 33.22
CA VAL A 42 -4.28 12.77 34.17
C VAL A 42 -4.65 11.41 33.59
N VAL A 43 -5.13 11.38 32.35
CA VAL A 43 -5.43 10.14 31.66
C VAL A 43 -4.24 9.77 30.79
N ASP A 44 -3.65 8.62 31.07
CA ASP A 44 -2.68 8.03 30.16
C ASP A 44 -3.38 7.58 28.85
N CYS A 45 -3.57 8.55 27.96
CA CYS A 45 -4.18 8.32 26.64
C CYS A 45 -3.38 7.31 25.82
N LYS A 46 -2.05 7.24 26.00
CA LYS A 46 -1.18 6.25 25.39
C LYS A 46 -1.65 4.85 25.77
N ALA A 47 -1.73 4.56 27.07
CA ALA A 47 -2.15 3.25 27.53
C ALA A 47 -3.59 2.89 27.14
N LEU A 48 -4.50 3.87 27.09
CA LEU A 48 -5.86 3.65 26.60
C LEU A 48 -5.90 3.20 25.13
N ILE A 49 -5.13 3.85 24.26
CA ILE A 49 -5.06 3.49 22.85
C ILE A 49 -4.39 2.13 22.67
N GLU A 50 -3.27 1.89 23.36
CA GLU A 50 -2.53 0.62 23.29
C GLU A 50 -3.38 -0.58 23.66
N LYS A 51 -4.21 -0.44 24.71
CA LYS A 51 -5.13 -1.50 25.16
C LYS A 51 -6.36 -1.64 24.27
N SER A 52 -6.86 -0.55 23.68
CA SER A 52 -8.08 -0.54 22.86
C SER A 52 -7.77 -0.86 21.40
N LYS A 53 -7.51 -2.13 21.10
CA LYS A 53 -7.01 -2.60 19.78
C LYS A 53 -7.97 -2.31 18.61
N ASN A 54 -9.28 -2.20 18.88
CA ASN A 54 -10.31 -2.01 17.86
C ASN A 54 -10.72 -0.54 17.64
N VAL A 55 -10.00 0.40 18.25
CA VAL A 55 -10.21 1.82 17.98
C VAL A 55 -9.85 2.13 16.53
N THR A 56 -10.79 2.75 15.83
CA THR A 56 -10.67 3.14 14.42
C THR A 56 -10.92 4.62 14.18
N ARG A 57 -11.39 5.34 15.21
CA ARG A 57 -11.68 6.78 15.16
C ARG A 57 -11.19 7.46 16.41
N VAL A 58 -10.37 8.48 16.25
CA VAL A 58 -9.81 9.22 17.39
C VAL A 58 -9.83 10.73 17.18
N ARG A 59 -10.04 11.43 18.30
CA ARG A 59 -9.67 12.82 18.50
C ARG A 59 -8.97 12.92 19.85
N ILE A 60 -7.70 13.21 19.84
CA ILE A 60 -6.89 13.30 21.05
C ILE A 60 -6.12 14.63 21.01
N THR A 61 -6.35 15.49 21.98
CA THR A 61 -5.75 16.82 22.00
C THR A 61 -5.07 17.11 23.33
N GLY A 62 -4.01 17.92 23.27
CA GLY A 62 -3.26 18.32 24.44
C GLY A 62 -2.39 17.17 25.02
N VAL A 63 -1.84 16.30 24.16
CA VAL A 63 -0.94 15.22 24.63
C VAL A 63 0.45 15.79 24.98
N ASP A 64 1.11 15.10 25.90
CA ASP A 64 2.54 15.27 26.20
C ASP A 64 3.15 13.89 26.36
N TRP A 65 3.62 13.33 25.23
CA TRP A 65 4.04 11.94 25.18
C TRP A 65 5.52 11.76 25.00
N GLN A 66 6.08 10.87 25.78
CA GLN A 66 7.40 10.29 25.57
C GLN A 66 7.18 8.87 25.03
N LEU A 67 7.54 8.63 23.79
CA LEU A 67 7.37 7.35 23.10
C LEU A 67 8.71 6.67 22.90
N ASP A 68 8.71 5.34 22.90
CA ASP A 68 9.91 4.53 22.66
C ASP A 68 10.22 4.44 21.15
N ASP A 69 9.16 4.53 20.31
CA ASP A 69 9.24 4.50 18.85
C ASP A 69 8.01 5.16 18.22
N THR A 70 7.88 5.07 16.90
CA THR A 70 6.75 5.67 16.14
C THR A 70 5.52 4.79 16.01
N SER A 71 5.51 3.56 16.54
CA SER A 71 4.44 2.58 16.30
C SER A 71 3.05 3.07 16.72
N LEU A 72 2.97 3.79 17.83
CA LEU A 72 1.71 4.40 18.26
C LEU A 72 1.24 5.51 17.32
N LEU A 73 2.15 6.33 16.83
CA LEU A 73 1.84 7.38 15.85
C LEU A 73 1.40 6.77 14.51
N ASP A 74 2.09 5.73 14.03
CA ASP A 74 1.71 4.99 12.82
C ASP A 74 0.29 4.43 12.93
N ARG A 75 -0.03 3.86 14.08
CA ARG A 75 -1.37 3.33 14.34
C ARG A 75 -2.44 4.43 14.33
N ILE A 76 -2.20 5.56 15.02
CA ILE A 76 -3.13 6.69 15.05
C ILE A 76 -3.27 7.32 13.66
N TYR A 77 -2.19 7.41 12.90
CA TYR A 77 -2.18 7.93 11.53
C TYR A 77 -3.13 7.15 10.61
N GLY A 78 -3.20 5.82 10.78
CA GLY A 78 -4.13 4.97 10.04
C GLY A 78 -5.59 5.03 10.49
N MET A 79 -5.92 5.75 11.57
CA MET A 79 -7.27 5.90 12.07
C MET A 79 -7.98 7.09 11.42
N LYS A 80 -9.31 7.04 11.38
CA LYS A 80 -10.17 8.19 11.03
C LYS A 80 -10.30 9.14 12.21
N GLY A 81 -10.69 10.39 11.90
CA GLY A 81 -10.85 11.42 12.90
C GLY A 81 -12.29 11.74 13.26
N ILE A 82 -12.41 12.55 14.30
CA ILE A 82 -13.64 13.18 14.74
C ILE A 82 -13.33 14.66 14.90
N ASP A 83 -14.06 15.54 14.21
CA ASP A 83 -13.85 16.98 14.30
C ASP A 83 -14.30 17.55 15.66
N ARG A 84 -14.05 18.83 15.89
CA ARG A 84 -14.43 19.52 17.13
C ARG A 84 -15.94 19.53 17.41
N ASN A 85 -16.75 19.30 16.39
CA ASN A 85 -18.22 19.27 16.49
C ASN A 85 -18.76 17.85 16.67
N GLY A 86 -17.89 16.83 16.69
CA GLY A 86 -18.26 15.43 16.83
C GLY A 86 -18.54 14.70 15.51
N TYR A 87 -18.27 15.32 14.36
CA TYR A 87 -18.44 14.70 13.05
C TYR A 87 -17.19 13.92 12.64
N ASN A 88 -17.39 12.86 11.87
CA ASN A 88 -16.32 12.05 11.34
C ASN A 88 -15.51 12.83 10.28
N THR A 89 -14.18 12.67 10.34
CA THR A 89 -13.24 13.15 9.33
C THR A 89 -12.40 12.00 8.80
N ASP A 90 -11.78 12.17 7.64
CA ASP A 90 -10.95 11.11 7.03
C ASP A 90 -9.58 10.96 7.72
N GLN A 91 -9.14 11.98 8.45
CA GLN A 91 -7.85 11.98 9.15
C GLN A 91 -8.07 12.07 10.66
N SER A 92 -7.34 11.25 11.42
CA SER A 92 -7.25 11.35 12.89
C SER A 92 -6.82 12.74 13.35
N VAL A 93 -7.26 13.14 14.54
CA VAL A 93 -6.90 14.44 15.14
C VAL A 93 -6.00 14.18 16.35
N LEU A 94 -4.77 14.71 16.29
CA LEU A 94 -3.79 14.65 17.37
C LEU A 94 -3.11 16.01 17.52
N THR A 95 -3.09 16.56 18.73
CA THR A 95 -2.41 17.83 19.05
C THR A 95 -1.67 17.74 20.38
N GLY A 96 -0.70 18.63 20.61
CA GLY A 96 0.14 18.67 21.81
C GLY A 96 1.59 18.46 21.46
N SER A 97 2.34 17.75 22.29
CA SER A 97 3.75 17.44 22.05
C SER A 97 4.02 15.93 22.12
N VAL A 98 4.91 15.47 21.26
CA VAL A 98 5.40 14.09 21.25
C VAL A 98 6.90 14.08 21.07
N HIS A 99 7.59 13.28 21.88
CA HIS A 99 9.00 12.99 21.69
C HIS A 99 9.23 11.53 21.35
N VAL A 100 10.07 11.28 20.33
CA VAL A 100 10.54 9.93 19.97
C VAL A 100 12.08 9.91 19.86
N PRO A 101 12.79 8.84 20.27
CA PRO A 101 14.24 8.79 20.15
C PRO A 101 14.73 8.86 18.70
N VAL A 102 14.05 8.19 17.80
CA VAL A 102 14.39 8.10 16.36
C VAL A 102 13.18 8.41 15.50
N MET A 103 13.34 9.34 14.58
CA MET A 103 12.32 9.70 13.59
C MET A 103 12.86 9.47 12.18
N ARG A 104 12.02 8.97 11.29
CA ARG A 104 12.31 8.87 9.86
C ARG A 104 11.78 10.08 9.11
N GLU A 105 12.58 10.62 8.20
CA GLU A 105 12.28 11.87 7.50
C GLU A 105 10.93 11.86 6.76
N LYS A 106 10.65 10.78 6.03
CA LYS A 106 9.38 10.68 5.27
C LYS A 106 8.16 10.56 6.20
N LYS A 107 8.29 9.81 7.28
CA LYS A 107 7.25 9.71 8.32
C LYS A 107 7.01 11.02 9.03
N LEU A 108 8.05 11.76 9.34
CA LEU A 108 7.92 13.09 9.92
C LEU A 108 7.12 14.04 9.02
N ALA A 109 7.38 14.00 7.72
CA ALA A 109 6.62 14.80 6.75
C ALA A 109 5.14 14.41 6.70
N GLU A 110 4.82 13.11 6.72
CA GLU A 110 3.45 12.60 6.77
C GLU A 110 2.73 13.05 8.04
N TYR A 111 3.35 12.90 9.22
CA TYR A 111 2.74 13.31 10.49
C TYR A 111 2.51 14.81 10.58
N ARG A 112 3.47 15.63 10.14
CA ARG A 112 3.33 17.09 10.11
C ARG A 112 2.22 17.55 9.16
N ALA A 113 2.03 16.85 8.04
CA ALA A 113 0.92 17.13 7.13
C ALA A 113 -0.44 16.74 7.73
N ALA A 114 -0.51 15.61 8.44
CA ALA A 114 -1.73 15.12 9.07
C ALA A 114 -2.10 15.87 10.35
N TRP A 115 -1.11 16.28 11.13
CA TRP A 115 -1.28 16.91 12.45
C TRP A 115 -0.43 18.18 12.57
N PRO A 116 -0.83 19.28 11.92
CA PRO A 116 -0.05 20.52 11.89
C PRO A 116 0.12 21.19 13.28
N ASP A 117 -0.77 20.88 14.22
CA ASP A 117 -0.77 21.39 15.59
C ASP A 117 -0.10 20.42 16.60
N LEU A 118 0.58 19.38 16.11
CA LEU A 118 1.37 18.46 16.93
C LEU A 118 2.86 18.85 16.86
N ASP A 119 3.44 19.17 18.00
CA ASP A 119 4.89 19.38 18.11
C ASP A 119 5.60 18.03 18.21
N ILE A 120 6.39 17.67 17.20
CA ILE A 120 7.13 16.41 17.15
C ILE A 120 8.61 16.69 17.28
N THR A 121 9.19 16.19 18.37
CA THR A 121 10.62 16.26 18.69
C THR A 121 11.28 14.88 18.64
N TYR A 122 12.58 14.85 18.39
CA TYR A 122 13.34 13.60 18.27
C TYR A 122 14.83 13.82 18.56
N ASN A 123 15.55 12.74 18.96
CA ASN A 123 16.99 12.80 19.14
C ASN A 123 17.75 12.61 17.81
N THR A 124 17.24 11.71 16.96
CA THR A 124 17.87 11.36 15.68
C THR A 124 16.85 11.40 14.56
N LEU A 125 17.18 12.13 13.46
CA LEU A 125 16.45 12.06 12.19
C LEU A 125 17.19 11.12 11.23
N VAL A 126 16.52 10.09 10.77
CA VAL A 126 17.04 9.16 9.77
C VAL A 126 16.65 9.66 8.38
N GLU A 127 17.67 9.97 7.58
CA GLU A 127 17.50 10.32 6.16
C GLU A 127 16.98 9.11 5.38
N GLN A 128 16.00 9.33 4.50
CA GLN A 128 15.40 8.28 3.67
C GLN A 128 15.39 8.66 2.20
N PHE A 129 15.59 7.66 1.35
CA PHE A 129 15.49 7.80 -0.09
C PHE A 129 14.21 7.13 -0.62
N THR A 130 13.64 7.74 -1.66
CA THR A 130 12.48 7.23 -2.36
C THR A 130 12.93 6.26 -3.45
N ILE A 131 12.49 5.02 -3.37
CA ILE A 131 12.76 3.98 -4.35
C ILE A 131 11.45 3.66 -5.06
N LEU A 132 11.42 3.90 -6.37
CA LEU A 132 10.27 3.63 -7.21
C LEU A 132 10.47 2.35 -8.02
N PHE A 133 9.49 1.47 -7.99
CA PHE A 133 9.40 0.31 -8.87
C PHE A 133 8.34 0.60 -9.94
N LYS A 134 8.76 0.59 -11.19
CA LYS A 134 7.89 0.95 -12.32
C LYS A 134 7.76 -0.19 -13.32
N ASN A 135 6.63 -0.21 -13.99
CA ASN A 135 6.50 -1.00 -15.20
C ASN A 135 7.24 -0.33 -16.38
N ASP A 136 7.41 -1.03 -17.48
CA ASP A 136 8.09 -0.52 -18.69
C ASP A 136 7.34 0.65 -19.37
N ASP A 137 6.04 0.79 -19.11
CA ASP A 137 5.21 1.93 -19.54
C ASP A 137 5.30 3.16 -18.61
N GLY A 138 6.10 3.07 -17.53
CA GLY A 138 6.26 4.14 -16.53
C GLY A 138 5.27 4.09 -15.37
N THR A 139 4.28 3.20 -15.39
CA THR A 139 3.33 3.02 -14.27
C THR A 139 4.08 2.64 -13.00
N ILE A 140 3.82 3.34 -11.90
CA ILE A 140 4.39 3.03 -10.59
C ILE A 140 3.68 1.79 -10.03
N LEU A 141 4.46 0.75 -9.74
CA LEU A 141 4.00 -0.52 -9.18
C LEU A 141 4.14 -0.55 -7.67
N ASP A 142 5.22 0.05 -7.15
CA ASP A 142 5.51 0.13 -5.71
C ASP A 142 6.39 1.35 -5.40
N THR A 143 6.29 1.84 -4.17
CA THR A 143 7.14 2.91 -3.64
C THR A 143 7.66 2.48 -2.28
N GLN A 144 8.97 2.50 -2.10
CA GLN A 144 9.63 2.21 -0.82
C GLN A 144 10.38 3.45 -0.33
N TYR A 145 10.31 3.69 0.97
CA TYR A 145 11.19 4.65 1.64
C TYR A 145 12.27 3.85 2.37
N VAL A 146 13.49 3.98 1.89
CA VAL A 146 14.63 3.20 2.38
C VAL A 146 15.55 4.11 3.18
N ASP A 147 15.89 3.72 4.40
CA ASP A 147 16.82 4.44 5.26
C ASP A 147 18.18 4.52 4.56
N LYS A 148 18.90 5.64 4.70
CA LYS A 148 20.25 5.82 4.16
C LYS A 148 21.16 4.67 4.56
N GLY A 149 21.78 4.03 3.59
CA GLY A 149 22.62 2.85 3.80
C GLY A 149 21.84 1.53 3.88
N GLY A 150 20.50 1.54 3.80
CA GLY A 150 19.66 0.36 3.64
C GLY A 150 19.59 -0.10 2.19
N THR A 151 19.06 -1.30 1.95
CA THR A 151 18.84 -1.85 0.60
C THR A 151 17.34 -2.05 0.37
N PRO A 152 16.77 -1.64 -0.78
CA PRO A 152 15.38 -1.92 -1.08
C PRO A 152 15.13 -3.42 -1.21
N VAL A 153 13.92 -3.85 -0.87
CA VAL A 153 13.51 -5.25 -1.01
C VAL A 153 12.68 -5.44 -2.28
N ASP A 154 12.76 -6.63 -2.86
CA ASP A 154 11.96 -6.95 -4.05
C ASP A 154 10.46 -6.87 -3.67
N PRO A 155 9.69 -5.99 -4.30
CA PRO A 155 8.28 -5.82 -3.96
C PRO A 155 7.43 -7.03 -4.33
N ILE A 156 7.92 -7.95 -5.18
CA ILE A 156 7.21 -9.16 -5.59
C ILE A 156 7.34 -10.25 -4.52
N THR A 157 8.51 -10.37 -3.88
CA THR A 157 8.86 -11.49 -3.00
C THR A 157 8.90 -11.12 -1.52
N ARG A 158 8.69 -9.85 -1.16
CA ARG A 158 8.68 -9.42 0.24
C ARG A 158 7.50 -10.05 1.00
N ASP A 159 7.68 -10.28 2.30
CA ASP A 159 6.69 -10.92 3.16
C ASP A 159 5.45 -10.05 3.40
N GLU A 160 5.64 -8.74 3.54
CA GLU A 160 4.55 -7.79 3.80
C GLU A 160 4.11 -7.07 2.52
N ASN A 161 2.81 -7.14 2.23
CA ASN A 161 2.18 -6.46 1.09
C ASN A 161 2.91 -6.67 -0.25
N PRO A 162 3.16 -7.93 -0.68
CA PRO A 162 3.80 -8.19 -1.96
C PRO A 162 2.90 -7.72 -3.11
N ILE A 163 3.53 -7.19 -4.17
CA ILE A 163 2.81 -6.88 -5.40
C ILE A 163 2.72 -8.11 -6.30
N SER A 164 1.76 -8.12 -7.22
CA SER A 164 1.71 -9.14 -8.27
C SER A 164 2.88 -8.97 -9.23
N THR A 165 3.36 -10.08 -9.83
CA THR A 165 4.35 -10.06 -10.91
C THR A 165 3.92 -9.08 -12.00
N PRO A 166 4.78 -8.13 -12.40
CA PRO A 166 4.48 -7.16 -13.44
C PRO A 166 4.07 -7.83 -14.75
N LYS A 167 3.17 -7.19 -15.48
CA LYS A 167 2.65 -7.71 -16.76
C LYS A 167 2.78 -6.65 -17.84
N LYS A 168 3.12 -7.12 -19.04
CA LYS A 168 3.10 -6.34 -20.26
C LYS A 168 2.10 -6.96 -21.22
N ALA A 169 1.24 -6.15 -21.80
CA ALA A 169 0.25 -6.62 -22.78
C ALA A 169 0.94 -7.16 -24.04
N SER A 170 0.45 -8.30 -24.54
CA SER A 170 0.92 -8.86 -25.80
C SER A 170 0.67 -7.88 -26.95
N SER A 171 1.63 -7.80 -27.88
CA SER A 171 1.45 -7.15 -29.16
C SER A 171 0.88 -8.13 -30.19
N GLN A 172 0.70 -7.67 -31.43
CA GLN A 172 0.36 -8.58 -32.52
C GLN A 172 1.48 -9.61 -32.78
N GLN A 173 2.74 -9.20 -32.58
CA GLN A 173 3.91 -9.99 -32.90
C GLN A 173 4.43 -10.80 -31.72
N TYR A 174 4.33 -10.29 -30.48
CA TYR A 174 5.01 -10.86 -29.32
C TYR A 174 4.09 -11.05 -28.13
N ASP A 175 4.31 -12.13 -27.41
CA ASP A 175 3.95 -12.31 -26.02
C ASP A 175 5.15 -11.94 -25.14
N TYR A 176 4.88 -11.37 -23.96
CA TYR A 176 5.89 -10.87 -23.04
C TYR A 176 5.81 -11.60 -21.71
N THR A 177 6.96 -11.98 -21.19
CA THR A 177 7.08 -12.60 -19.87
C THR A 177 8.05 -11.77 -19.03
N TYR A 178 7.64 -11.43 -17.80
CA TYR A 178 8.50 -10.71 -16.85
C TYR A 178 9.82 -11.46 -16.65
N SER A 179 10.95 -10.73 -16.71
CA SER A 179 12.29 -11.29 -16.63
C SER A 179 13.14 -10.73 -15.49
N GLY A 180 12.57 -9.83 -14.68
CA GLY A 180 13.24 -9.19 -13.56
C GLY A 180 13.24 -7.68 -13.66
N TRP A 181 14.00 -7.05 -12.78
CA TRP A 181 14.21 -5.60 -12.78
C TRP A 181 15.42 -5.25 -13.66
N ASP A 182 15.48 -4.01 -14.14
CA ASP A 182 16.52 -3.49 -15.05
C ASP A 182 17.94 -3.50 -14.46
N LYS A 183 18.05 -3.59 -13.14
CA LYS A 183 19.32 -3.61 -12.40
C LYS A 183 19.18 -4.31 -11.05
N ASN A 184 20.32 -4.70 -10.46
CA ASN A 184 20.37 -5.26 -9.12
C ASN A 184 20.05 -4.20 -8.06
N PHE A 185 19.44 -4.63 -6.95
CA PHE A 185 19.20 -3.78 -5.80
C PHE A 185 20.53 -3.45 -5.12
N VAL A 186 20.74 -2.16 -4.87
CA VAL A 186 21.95 -1.65 -4.23
C VAL A 186 21.60 -0.81 -3.02
N THR A 187 22.58 -0.62 -2.15
CA THR A 187 22.47 0.24 -0.98
C THR A 187 22.04 1.67 -1.37
N ALA A 188 21.03 2.20 -0.69
CA ALA A 188 20.43 3.50 -0.99
C ALA A 188 21.27 4.65 -0.40
N PHE A 189 21.80 5.50 -1.27
CA PHE A 189 22.42 6.78 -0.96
C PHE A 189 21.82 7.93 -1.78
N ALA A 190 20.82 7.64 -2.59
CA ALA A 190 20.04 8.57 -3.39
C ALA A 190 18.70 7.93 -3.77
N ASP A 191 17.74 8.74 -4.22
CA ASP A 191 16.51 8.25 -4.84
C ASP A 191 16.85 7.38 -6.07
N ALA A 192 16.08 6.31 -6.29
CA ALA A 192 16.30 5.38 -7.38
C ALA A 192 14.99 4.89 -8.00
N VAL A 193 15.11 4.46 -9.25
CA VAL A 193 14.01 3.84 -10.01
C VAL A 193 14.48 2.47 -10.51
N TYR A 194 13.67 1.45 -10.30
CA TYR A 194 13.82 0.11 -10.87
C TYR A 194 12.68 -0.12 -11.85
N THR A 195 13.01 -0.56 -13.06
CA THR A 195 12.03 -0.77 -14.12
C THR A 195 11.89 -2.26 -14.46
N ALA A 196 10.65 -2.74 -14.53
CA ALA A 196 10.37 -4.11 -14.92
C ALA A 196 10.85 -4.39 -16.36
N THR A 197 11.52 -5.52 -16.55
CA THR A 197 12.01 -5.99 -17.85
C THR A 197 11.26 -7.23 -18.29
N TYR A 198 11.23 -7.46 -19.62
CA TYR A 198 10.49 -8.55 -20.23
C TYR A 198 11.27 -9.25 -21.32
N THR A 199 11.16 -10.56 -21.35
CA THR A 199 11.52 -11.35 -22.54
C THR A 199 10.33 -11.41 -23.47
N SER A 200 10.58 -11.43 -24.80
CA SER A 200 9.56 -11.53 -25.83
C SER A 200 9.63 -12.88 -26.54
N THR A 201 8.47 -13.47 -26.82
CA THR A 201 8.32 -14.67 -27.62
C THR A 201 7.42 -14.38 -28.79
N VAL A 202 7.84 -14.77 -30.01
CA VAL A 202 7.02 -14.56 -31.22
C VAL A 202 5.73 -15.35 -31.09
N ARG A 203 4.61 -14.67 -31.35
CA ARG A 203 3.28 -15.28 -31.29
C ARG A 203 3.06 -16.20 -32.47
N LYS A 204 2.40 -17.30 -32.20
CA LYS A 204 1.97 -18.27 -33.19
C LYS A 204 0.49 -18.08 -33.51
N TYR A 205 0.18 -18.16 -34.80
CA TYR A 205 -1.16 -18.04 -35.32
C TYR A 205 -1.58 -19.27 -36.10
N THR A 206 -2.85 -19.61 -36.01
CA THR A 206 -3.43 -20.70 -36.76
C THR A 206 -3.96 -20.19 -38.09
N VAL A 207 -3.39 -20.68 -39.18
CA VAL A 207 -3.84 -20.43 -40.54
C VAL A 207 -4.63 -21.63 -41.02
N ARG A 208 -5.83 -21.42 -41.54
CA ARG A 208 -6.70 -22.47 -42.09
C ARG A 208 -6.96 -22.23 -43.56
N TYR A 209 -6.61 -23.22 -44.37
CA TYR A 209 -6.99 -23.24 -45.77
C TYR A 209 -8.38 -23.90 -45.93
N ILE A 210 -9.33 -23.17 -46.49
CA ILE A 210 -10.75 -23.62 -46.56
C ILE A 210 -11.16 -23.67 -48.02
N SER A 211 -11.77 -24.79 -48.46
CA SER A 211 -12.40 -24.96 -49.75
C SER A 211 -13.84 -25.45 -49.59
N LYS A 212 -14.80 -24.78 -50.21
CA LYS A 212 -16.23 -25.10 -50.12
C LYS A 212 -16.70 -25.30 -48.69
N GLY A 213 -16.31 -24.43 -47.76
CA GLY A 213 -16.65 -24.49 -46.35
C GLY A 213 -15.95 -25.59 -45.54
N THR A 214 -15.14 -26.44 -46.16
CA THR A 214 -14.37 -27.52 -45.48
C THR A 214 -12.92 -27.08 -45.28
N VAL A 215 -12.43 -27.21 -44.03
CA VAL A 215 -11.01 -27.00 -43.73
C VAL A 215 -10.19 -28.10 -44.40
N LYS A 216 -9.28 -27.72 -45.27
CA LYS A 216 -8.36 -28.63 -45.98
C LYS A 216 -7.07 -28.83 -45.26
N GLU A 217 -6.57 -27.75 -44.65
CA GLU A 217 -5.33 -27.77 -43.88
C GLU A 217 -5.37 -26.73 -42.76
N THR A 218 -4.71 -27.03 -41.66
CA THR A 218 -4.50 -26.12 -40.53
C THR A 218 -3.03 -26.09 -40.20
N ILE A 219 -2.42 -24.91 -40.27
CA ILE A 219 -0.99 -24.69 -40.00
C ILE A 219 -0.85 -23.72 -38.83
N THR A 220 0.01 -24.04 -37.87
CA THR A 220 0.43 -23.11 -36.83
C THR A 220 1.78 -22.51 -37.25
N ALA A 221 1.82 -21.19 -37.39
CA ALA A 221 2.99 -20.46 -37.89
C ALA A 221 3.29 -19.25 -37.03
N ASP A 222 4.57 -18.87 -36.98
CA ASP A 222 5.01 -17.66 -36.28
C ASP A 222 4.47 -16.41 -37.01
N TYR A 223 4.22 -15.34 -36.25
CA TYR A 223 3.84 -14.04 -36.84
C TYR A 223 4.84 -13.60 -37.90
N GLY A 224 4.34 -13.19 -39.06
CA GLY A 224 5.15 -12.75 -40.20
C GLY A 224 5.76 -13.86 -41.03
N SER A 225 5.58 -15.12 -40.67
CA SER A 225 6.02 -16.27 -41.50
C SER A 225 5.15 -16.39 -42.74
N THR A 226 5.77 -16.76 -43.86
CA THR A 226 5.05 -17.16 -45.05
C THR A 226 4.61 -18.60 -44.90
N VAL A 227 3.35 -18.88 -45.10
CA VAL A 227 2.76 -20.23 -45.06
C VAL A 227 2.16 -20.55 -46.43
N PHE A 228 2.29 -21.80 -46.83
CA PHE A 228 1.77 -22.32 -48.10
C PHE A 228 0.89 -23.53 -47.83
N TYR A 229 -0.17 -23.64 -48.62
CA TYR A 229 -0.96 -24.86 -48.66
C TYR A 229 -0.15 -26.02 -49.22
N SER A 230 -0.09 -27.12 -48.49
CA SER A 230 0.74 -28.27 -48.84
C SER A 230 -0.01 -29.40 -49.51
N GLY A 231 -1.36 -29.35 -49.54
CA GLY A 231 -2.18 -30.34 -50.16
C GLY A 231 -2.42 -30.10 -51.65
N ASP A 232 -3.21 -31.03 -52.25
CA ASP A 232 -3.63 -30.92 -53.65
C ASP A 232 -4.48 -29.69 -53.86
N ILE A 233 -4.21 -28.96 -54.94
CA ILE A 233 -5.00 -27.79 -55.32
C ILE A 233 -6.46 -28.24 -55.60
N PRO A 234 -7.46 -27.73 -54.85
CA PRO A 234 -8.83 -28.11 -55.04
C PRO A 234 -9.30 -27.70 -56.44
N THR A 235 -9.68 -28.69 -57.25
CA THR A 235 -10.22 -28.46 -58.58
C THR A 235 -11.69 -28.07 -58.46
N TYR A 236 -12.08 -27.05 -59.21
CA TYR A 236 -13.47 -26.64 -59.41
C TYR A 236 -13.97 -27.20 -60.73
N THR A 237 -14.89 -28.17 -60.66
CA THR A 237 -15.70 -28.51 -61.82
C THR A 237 -16.89 -27.57 -61.84
N ALA A 238 -16.96 -26.70 -62.82
CA ALA A 238 -18.17 -25.93 -63.07
C ALA A 238 -19.32 -26.88 -63.37
N GLU A 239 -20.44 -26.73 -62.66
CA GLU A 239 -21.65 -27.44 -63.04
C GLU A 239 -22.04 -26.92 -64.43
N GLU A 240 -22.10 -27.85 -65.42
CA GLU A 240 -22.63 -27.50 -66.73
C GLU A 240 -24.11 -27.16 -66.57
N GLY A 241 -24.46 -25.93 -66.86
CA GLY A 241 -25.84 -25.53 -67.18
C GLY A 241 -26.67 -24.97 -66.02
N ALA A 242 -26.68 -23.68 -65.90
CA ALA A 242 -27.86 -22.89 -65.58
C ALA A 242 -28.02 -21.77 -66.61
#